data_aa9c9142b59333ef6ea0d76910cfd73f
#
_entry.id   aa9c9142b59333ef6ea0d76910cfd73f
#
_cell.length_a   1.000
_cell.length_b   1.000
_cell.length_c   1.000
_cell.angle_alpha   90.00
_cell.angle_beta   90.00
_cell.angle_gamma   90.00
#
_symmetry.space_group_name_H-M   'P 1'
#
loop_
_entity.id
_entity.type
_entity.pdbx_description
1 polymer ?
#
loop_
_entity_poly.entity_id
_entity_poly.type
_entity_poly.pdbx_seq_one_letter_code
_entity_poly.pdbx_strand_id
1 'polypeptide(L)'
;MNNIITFLPFLSIFITGIFYPVGTYKHRPVFQPPNWFFSVAWTYITLSLGFITNKFINQQNNNNIKKNILTLFIFLLFLLNGWLVLNHYKLYKESFWLLIISCFTSIVYIIYLSSLNNLKNLIWFLLPLPFWLVLASCLNGVIYDYNK
;
A
#
# COMPACT_ATOMS: atom_id res chain seq x y z
N MET A 1 -4.48 -15.47 -18.64
CA MET A 1 -3.81 -14.71 -17.54
C MET A 1 -4.68 -13.51 -17.19
N ASN A 2 -5.17 -13.42 -15.96
CA ASN A 2 -6.10 -12.34 -15.61
C ASN A 2 -5.29 -11.08 -15.27
N ASN A 3 -5.04 -10.23 -16.25
CA ASN A 3 -4.25 -9.00 -16.08
C ASN A 3 -4.91 -7.96 -15.14
N ILE A 4 -6.18 -8.19 -14.79
CA ILE A 4 -6.93 -7.32 -13.87
C ILE A 4 -6.22 -7.20 -12.52
N ILE A 5 -5.76 -8.32 -11.93
CA ILE A 5 -5.07 -8.32 -10.63
C ILE A 5 -3.79 -7.47 -10.68
N THR A 6 -3.09 -7.49 -11.81
CA THR A 6 -1.85 -6.71 -11.98
C THR A 6 -2.08 -5.22 -11.87
N PHE A 7 -3.14 -4.70 -12.49
CA PHE A 7 -3.41 -3.27 -12.53
C PHE A 7 -4.36 -2.78 -11.43
N LEU A 8 -5.04 -3.70 -10.74
CA LEU A 8 -6.04 -3.37 -9.73
C LEU A 8 -5.53 -2.42 -8.62
N PRO A 9 -4.33 -2.64 -8.00
CA PRO A 9 -3.83 -1.73 -6.97
C PRO A 9 -3.58 -0.32 -7.52
N PHE A 10 -2.95 -0.23 -8.69
CA PHE A 10 -2.67 1.04 -9.32
C PHE A 10 -3.96 1.81 -9.64
N LEU A 11 -4.91 1.15 -10.30
CA LEU A 11 -6.18 1.77 -10.67
C LEU A 11 -7.00 2.16 -9.45
N SER A 12 -7.08 1.31 -8.42
CA SER A 12 -7.86 1.61 -7.22
C SER A 12 -7.31 2.84 -6.49
N ILE A 13 -5.99 2.91 -6.27
CA ILE A 13 -5.35 4.04 -5.59
C ILE A 13 -5.42 5.31 -6.44
N PHE A 14 -5.23 5.19 -7.75
CA PHE A 14 -5.31 6.32 -8.66
C PHE A 14 -6.73 6.92 -8.69
N ILE A 15 -7.76 6.09 -8.83
CA ILE A 15 -9.16 6.51 -8.81
C ILE A 15 -9.51 7.14 -7.45
N THR A 16 -9.16 6.48 -6.34
CA THR A 16 -9.39 7.03 -5.01
C THR A 16 -8.68 8.37 -4.82
N GLY A 17 -7.44 8.51 -5.30
CA GLY A 17 -6.69 9.77 -5.23
C GLY A 17 -7.29 10.91 -6.05
N ILE A 18 -8.01 10.61 -7.14
CA ILE A 18 -8.76 11.63 -7.91
C ILE A 18 -9.97 12.13 -7.11
N PHE A 19 -10.75 11.22 -6.52
CA PHE A 19 -11.95 11.60 -5.76
C PHE A 19 -11.63 12.14 -4.37
N TYR A 20 -10.55 11.67 -3.75
CA TYR A 20 -10.11 12.03 -2.40
C TYR A 20 -8.65 12.53 -2.42
N PRO A 21 -8.37 13.67 -3.07
CA PRO A 21 -7.00 14.20 -3.11
C PRO A 21 -6.51 14.52 -1.70
N VAL A 22 -5.27 14.17 -1.44
CA VAL A 22 -4.60 14.54 -0.20
C VAL A 22 -4.52 16.06 -0.11
N GLY A 23 -5.04 16.62 0.99
CA GLY A 23 -5.14 18.07 1.17
C GLY A 23 -3.78 18.76 1.29
N THR A 24 -3.79 20.09 1.13
CA THR A 24 -2.62 20.92 1.44
C THR A 24 -2.52 21.12 2.96
N TYR A 25 -1.39 20.76 3.53
CA TYR A 25 -1.12 20.95 4.96
C TYR A 25 -0.62 22.38 5.22
N LYS A 26 -1.04 22.98 6.34
CA LYS A 26 -0.54 24.30 6.78
C LYS A 26 0.95 24.26 7.08
N HIS A 27 1.40 23.17 7.70
CA HIS A 27 2.81 22.95 8.02
C HIS A 27 3.24 21.60 7.41
N ARG A 28 4.29 21.64 6.59
CA ARG A 28 4.87 20.45 5.98
C ARG A 28 6.10 20.02 6.78
N PRO A 29 6.25 18.73 7.09
CA PRO A 29 7.47 18.22 7.67
C PRO A 29 8.70 18.54 6.79
N VAL A 30 9.81 18.94 7.41
CA VAL A 30 11.06 19.29 6.70
C VAL A 30 11.60 18.11 5.89
N PHE A 31 11.37 16.87 6.35
CA PHE A 31 11.82 15.65 5.69
C PHE A 31 10.83 15.10 4.66
N GLN A 32 9.76 15.83 4.33
CA GLN A 32 8.80 15.40 3.31
C GLN A 32 9.46 15.37 1.93
N PRO A 33 9.42 14.22 1.22
CA PRO A 33 9.89 14.15 -0.15
C PRO A 33 9.13 15.11 -1.07
N PRO A 34 9.71 15.51 -2.21
CA PRO A 34 9.02 16.30 -3.23
C PRO A 34 7.74 15.61 -3.71
N ASN A 35 6.73 16.37 -4.10
CA ASN A 35 5.42 15.82 -4.49
C ASN A 35 5.52 14.80 -5.65
N TRP A 36 6.41 15.02 -6.62
CA TRP A 36 6.62 14.10 -7.74
C TRP A 36 7.12 12.72 -7.28
N PHE A 37 7.92 12.69 -6.20
CA PHE A 37 8.47 11.44 -5.66
C PHE A 37 7.37 10.53 -5.12
N PHE A 38 6.32 11.12 -4.52
CA PHE A 38 5.15 10.35 -4.06
C PHE A 38 4.46 9.62 -5.23
N SER A 39 4.26 10.32 -6.36
CA SER A 39 3.62 9.72 -7.54
C SER A 39 4.45 8.56 -8.09
N VAL A 40 5.77 8.73 -8.19
CA VAL A 40 6.68 7.68 -8.67
C VAL A 40 6.68 6.48 -7.71
N ALA A 41 6.81 6.73 -6.41
CA ALA A 41 6.84 5.69 -5.39
C ALA A 41 5.53 4.88 -5.37
N TRP A 42 4.39 5.55 -5.36
CA TRP A 42 3.08 4.87 -5.38
C TRP A 42 2.84 4.08 -6.67
N THR A 43 3.24 4.62 -7.83
CA THR A 43 3.16 3.90 -9.10
C THR A 43 3.98 2.61 -9.05
N TYR A 44 5.23 2.68 -8.62
CA TYR A 44 6.10 1.52 -8.49
C TYR A 44 5.52 0.48 -7.52
N ILE A 45 5.15 0.90 -6.32
CA ILE A 45 4.66 0.04 -5.24
C ILE A 45 3.38 -0.69 -5.67
N THR A 46 2.42 0.04 -6.25
CA THR A 46 1.12 -0.54 -6.62
C THR A 46 1.23 -1.49 -7.81
N LEU A 47 2.04 -1.17 -8.81
CA LEU A 47 2.29 -2.07 -9.94
C LEU A 47 3.06 -3.31 -9.50
N SER A 48 4.08 -3.16 -8.66
CA SER A 48 4.83 -4.30 -8.11
C SER A 48 3.93 -5.22 -7.28
N LEU A 49 3.08 -4.65 -6.42
CA LEU A 49 2.13 -5.39 -5.61
C LEU A 49 1.17 -6.22 -6.48
N GLY A 50 0.56 -5.60 -7.50
CA GLY A 50 -0.36 -6.29 -8.40
C GLY A 50 0.32 -7.36 -9.25
N PHE A 51 1.49 -7.05 -9.82
CA PHE A 51 2.26 -7.98 -10.65
C PHE A 51 2.69 -9.23 -9.88
N ILE A 52 3.26 -9.05 -8.69
CA ILE A 52 3.74 -10.16 -7.86
C ILE A 52 2.57 -11.01 -7.37
N THR A 53 1.48 -10.38 -6.89
CA THR A 53 0.26 -11.09 -6.49
C THR A 53 -0.28 -11.96 -7.63
N ASN A 54 -0.37 -11.41 -8.84
CA ASN A 54 -0.83 -12.14 -10.02
C ASN A 54 0.08 -13.35 -10.34
N LYS A 55 1.41 -13.17 -10.25
CA LYS A 55 2.37 -14.26 -10.46
C LYS A 55 2.19 -15.39 -9.45
N PHE A 56 2.10 -15.07 -8.16
CA PHE A 56 1.90 -16.07 -7.12
C PHE A 56 0.58 -16.83 -7.29
N ILE A 57 -0.52 -16.15 -7.57
CA ILE A 57 -1.83 -16.78 -7.79
C ILE A 57 -1.80 -17.73 -8.99
N ASN A 58 -1.17 -17.33 -10.09
CA ASN A 58 -1.11 -18.16 -11.30
C ASN A 58 -0.22 -19.40 -11.14
N GLN A 59 0.74 -19.39 -10.22
CA GLN A 59 1.60 -20.54 -9.94
C GLN A 59 1.04 -21.50 -8.90
N GLN A 60 0.03 -21.09 -8.14
CA GLN A 60 -0.57 -21.96 -7.14
C GLN A 60 -1.61 -22.88 -7.76
N ASN A 61 -1.54 -24.16 -7.41
CA ASN A 61 -2.59 -25.14 -7.77
C ASN A 61 -3.64 -25.30 -6.64
N ASN A 62 -3.27 -24.94 -5.40
CA ASN A 62 -4.15 -25.05 -4.24
C ASN A 62 -5.08 -23.83 -4.12
N ASN A 63 -6.38 -24.07 -4.22
CA ASN A 63 -7.40 -23.03 -4.16
C ASN A 63 -7.45 -22.31 -2.79
N ASN A 64 -7.14 -22.99 -1.70
CA ASN A 64 -7.11 -22.37 -0.37
C ASN A 64 -5.95 -21.34 -0.26
N ILE A 65 -4.78 -21.68 -0.83
CA ILE A 65 -3.64 -20.76 -0.88
C ILE A 65 -4.00 -19.55 -1.72
N LYS A 66 -4.60 -19.74 -2.91
CA LYS A 66 -5.06 -18.62 -3.75
C LYS A 66 -6.03 -17.70 -3.01
N LYS A 67 -6.98 -18.28 -2.30
CA LYS A 67 -7.97 -17.55 -1.51
C LYS A 67 -7.29 -16.71 -0.42
N ASN A 68 -6.32 -17.29 0.31
CA ASN A 68 -5.59 -16.58 1.36
C ASN A 68 -4.78 -15.40 0.80
N ILE A 69 -4.06 -15.61 -0.33
CA ILE A 69 -3.33 -14.54 -1.03
C ILE A 69 -4.29 -13.41 -1.41
N LEU A 70 -5.42 -13.73 -2.04
CA LEU A 70 -6.41 -12.74 -2.45
C LEU A 70 -7.03 -12.01 -1.26
N THR A 71 -7.33 -12.70 -0.17
CA THR A 71 -7.90 -12.09 1.03
C THR A 71 -6.95 -11.05 1.62
N LEU A 72 -5.68 -11.41 1.83
CA LEU A 72 -4.67 -10.48 2.34
C LEU A 72 -4.42 -9.31 1.39
N PHE A 73 -4.38 -9.58 0.09
CA PHE A 73 -4.22 -8.58 -0.94
C PHE A 73 -5.36 -7.55 -0.96
N ILE A 74 -6.62 -8.03 -0.97
CA ILE A 74 -7.80 -7.16 -0.96
C ILE A 74 -7.87 -6.37 0.34
N PHE A 75 -7.56 -7.00 1.48
CA PHE A 75 -7.53 -6.32 2.77
C PHE A 75 -6.48 -5.20 2.78
N LEU A 76 -5.28 -5.46 2.26
CA LEU A 76 -4.24 -4.44 2.13
C LEU A 76 -4.68 -3.29 1.22
N LEU A 77 -5.31 -3.57 0.07
CA LEU A 77 -5.86 -2.53 -0.80
C LEU A 77 -6.93 -1.70 -0.11
N PHE A 78 -7.80 -2.33 0.66
CA PHE A 78 -8.82 -1.62 1.46
C PHE A 78 -8.18 -0.64 2.43
N LEU A 79 -7.14 -1.05 3.16
CA LEU A 79 -6.41 -0.19 4.09
C LEU A 79 -5.73 0.99 3.38
N LEU A 80 -5.06 0.74 2.24
CA LEU A 80 -4.36 1.77 1.48
C LEU A 80 -5.32 2.81 0.89
N ASN A 81 -6.46 2.39 0.36
CA ASN A 81 -7.49 3.32 -0.14
C ASN A 81 -8.17 4.06 1.03
N GLY A 82 -8.44 3.36 2.14
CA GLY A 82 -9.01 3.95 3.35
C GLY A 82 -8.14 5.07 3.91
N TRP A 83 -6.80 4.92 3.87
CA TRP A 83 -5.89 5.98 4.26
C TRP A 83 -6.06 7.26 3.44
N LEU A 84 -6.21 7.16 2.11
CA LEU A 84 -6.45 8.33 1.24
C LEU A 84 -7.73 9.05 1.64
N VAL A 85 -8.82 8.30 1.88
CA VAL A 85 -10.12 8.85 2.29
C VAL A 85 -10.00 9.56 3.64
N LEU A 86 -9.43 8.92 4.65
CA LEU A 86 -9.26 9.52 5.98
C LEU A 86 -8.38 10.78 5.94
N ASN A 87 -7.33 10.76 5.14
CA ASN A 87 -6.43 11.91 4.98
C ASN A 87 -7.14 13.09 4.30
N HIS A 88 -7.97 12.83 3.29
CA HIS A 88 -8.80 13.84 2.63
C HIS A 88 -9.73 14.56 3.61
N TYR A 89 -10.39 13.81 4.50
CA TYR A 89 -11.27 14.37 5.55
C TYR A 89 -10.52 14.92 6.75
N LYS A 90 -9.19 15.01 6.70
CA LYS A 90 -8.33 15.54 7.78
C LYS A 90 -8.41 14.73 9.08
N LEU A 91 -8.83 13.49 9.02
CA LEU A 91 -8.83 12.55 10.14
C LEU A 91 -7.41 11.98 10.32
N TYR A 92 -6.47 12.84 10.69
CA TYR A 92 -5.02 12.52 10.68
C TYR A 92 -4.64 11.45 11.71
N LYS A 93 -5.30 11.41 12.87
CA LYS A 93 -5.08 10.40 13.90
C LYS A 93 -5.48 9.02 13.40
N GLU A 94 -6.66 8.89 12.84
CA GLU A 94 -7.20 7.66 12.28
C GLU A 94 -6.37 7.20 11.07
N SER A 95 -5.99 8.15 10.23
CA SER A 95 -5.11 7.95 9.08
C SER A 95 -3.73 7.41 9.50
N PHE A 96 -3.14 7.93 10.57
CA PHE A 96 -1.89 7.44 11.14
C PHE A 96 -2.00 5.98 11.57
N TRP A 97 -3.02 5.63 12.37
CA TRP A 97 -3.21 4.24 12.81
C TRP A 97 -3.48 3.28 11.66
N LEU A 98 -4.23 3.74 10.65
CA LEU A 98 -4.48 2.92 9.46
C LEU A 98 -3.19 2.60 8.70
N LEU A 99 -2.24 3.55 8.60
CA LEU A 99 -0.92 3.31 8.01
C LEU A 99 -0.09 2.31 8.82
N ILE A 100 -0.13 2.37 10.15
CA ILE A 100 0.53 1.38 11.01
C ILE A 100 -0.03 -0.01 10.75
N ILE A 101 -1.35 -0.16 10.71
CA ILE A 101 -2.02 -1.44 10.41
C ILE A 101 -1.64 -1.92 8.98
N SER A 102 -1.60 -1.00 8.00
CA SER A 102 -1.18 -1.32 6.63
C SER A 102 0.27 -1.82 6.57
N CYS A 103 1.16 -1.21 7.35
CA CYS A 103 2.55 -1.62 7.45
C CYS A 103 2.67 -3.06 7.99
N PHE A 104 2.01 -3.38 9.10
CA PHE A 104 1.98 -4.74 9.64
C PHE A 104 1.36 -5.73 8.65
N THR A 105 0.25 -5.37 8.03
CA THR A 105 -0.41 -6.22 7.02
C THR A 105 0.51 -6.50 5.83
N SER A 106 1.25 -5.50 5.37
CA SER A 106 2.21 -5.67 4.27
C SER A 106 3.36 -6.61 4.62
N ILE A 107 3.87 -6.53 5.86
CA ILE A 107 4.90 -7.44 6.36
C ILE A 107 4.36 -8.88 6.44
N VAL A 108 3.18 -9.07 7.02
CA VAL A 108 2.52 -10.38 7.08
C VAL A 108 2.30 -10.95 5.67
N TYR A 109 1.87 -10.12 4.73
CA TYR A 109 1.69 -10.50 3.33
C TYR A 109 2.99 -10.97 2.69
N ILE A 110 4.09 -10.24 2.87
CA ILE A 110 5.42 -10.58 2.36
C ILE A 110 5.92 -11.90 2.98
N ILE A 111 5.79 -12.06 4.29
CA ILE A 111 6.17 -13.30 5.00
C ILE A 111 5.36 -14.48 4.46
N TYR A 112 4.05 -14.32 4.30
CA TYR A 112 3.19 -15.36 3.76
C TYR A 112 3.61 -15.78 2.34
N LEU A 113 3.84 -14.83 1.44
CA LEU A 113 4.34 -15.13 0.09
C LEU A 113 5.72 -15.80 0.12
N SER A 114 6.62 -15.40 1.02
CA SER A 114 7.94 -15.99 1.14
C SER A 114 7.93 -17.43 1.61
N SER A 115 6.93 -17.82 2.39
CA SER A 115 6.75 -19.21 2.86
C SER A 115 6.33 -20.19 1.76
N LEU A 116 5.80 -19.68 0.64
CA LEU A 116 5.30 -20.50 -0.47
C LEU A 116 6.40 -21.07 -1.39
N ASN A 117 7.66 -20.84 -1.09
CA ASN A 117 8.87 -21.32 -1.78
C ASN A 117 8.98 -21.01 -3.30
N ASN A 118 7.92 -20.57 -3.93
CA ASN A 118 7.87 -20.22 -5.34
C ASN A 118 8.18 -18.73 -5.51
N LEU A 119 9.02 -18.35 -6.47
CA LEU A 119 9.27 -16.95 -6.80
C LEU A 119 9.89 -16.08 -5.69
N LYS A 120 10.65 -16.66 -4.74
CA LYS A 120 11.30 -15.90 -3.65
C LYS A 120 12.05 -14.65 -4.12
N ASN A 121 12.69 -14.72 -5.28
CA ASN A 121 13.44 -13.59 -5.86
C ASN A 121 12.55 -12.39 -6.21
N LEU A 122 11.26 -12.59 -6.46
CA LEU A 122 10.34 -11.49 -6.76
C LEU A 122 9.89 -10.73 -5.50
N ILE A 123 10.02 -11.34 -4.33
CA ILE A 123 9.59 -10.73 -3.07
C ILE A 123 10.38 -9.46 -2.76
N TRP A 124 11.64 -9.37 -3.20
CA TRP A 124 12.47 -8.18 -3.04
C TRP A 124 11.83 -6.92 -3.62
N PHE A 125 11.03 -7.06 -4.69
CA PHE A 125 10.30 -5.94 -5.28
C PHE A 125 9.13 -5.44 -4.43
N LEU A 126 8.70 -6.21 -3.41
CA LEU A 126 7.68 -5.78 -2.44
C LEU A 126 8.26 -5.08 -1.22
N LEU A 127 9.55 -5.20 -0.93
CA LEU A 127 10.17 -4.58 0.24
C LEU A 127 10.01 -3.05 0.30
N PRO A 128 10.03 -2.31 -0.82
CA PRO A 128 9.76 -0.88 -0.79
C PRO A 128 8.41 -0.51 -0.16
N LEU A 129 7.39 -1.40 -0.21
CA LEU A 129 6.07 -1.12 0.34
C LEU A 129 6.07 -0.89 1.87
N PRO A 130 6.56 -1.81 2.75
CA PRO A 130 6.60 -1.55 4.18
C PRO A 130 7.50 -0.36 4.53
N PHE A 131 8.64 -0.18 3.86
CA PHE A 131 9.49 0.99 4.08
C PHE A 131 8.77 2.30 3.76
N TRP A 132 8.02 2.33 2.65
CA TRP A 132 7.21 3.47 2.28
C TRP A 132 6.10 3.76 3.29
N LEU A 133 5.45 2.72 3.81
CA LEU A 133 4.39 2.86 4.81
C LEU A 133 4.93 3.36 6.15
N VAL A 134 6.16 2.98 6.55
CA VAL A 134 6.84 3.57 7.72
C VAL A 134 7.07 5.06 7.50
N LEU A 135 7.64 5.46 6.36
CA LEU A 135 7.84 6.89 6.04
C LEU A 135 6.51 7.66 6.04
N ALA A 136 5.47 7.10 5.40
CA ALA A 136 4.15 7.71 5.37
C ALA A 136 3.53 7.83 6.78
N SER A 137 3.75 6.86 7.65
CA SER A 137 3.32 6.91 9.06
C SER A 137 4.02 8.02 9.82
N CYS A 138 5.34 8.16 9.66
CA CYS A 138 6.09 9.25 10.28
C CYS A 138 5.60 10.62 9.80
N LEU A 139 5.36 10.78 8.49
CA LEU A 139 4.82 12.02 7.93
C LEU A 139 3.43 12.34 8.50
N ASN A 140 2.53 11.36 8.56
CA ASN A 140 1.19 11.55 9.13
C ASN A 140 1.21 11.85 10.63
N GLY A 141 2.13 11.25 11.38
CA GLY A 141 2.32 11.54 12.81
C GLY A 141 2.69 13.01 13.05
N VAL A 142 3.66 13.53 12.28
CA VAL A 142 4.06 14.95 12.37
C VAL A 142 2.94 15.87 11.91
N ILE A 143 2.23 15.54 10.82
CA ILE A 143 1.08 16.32 10.35
C ILE A 143 -0.03 16.36 11.42
N TYR A 144 -0.30 15.24 12.08
CA TYR A 144 -1.25 15.18 13.18
C TYR A 144 -0.85 16.12 14.32
N ASP A 145 0.41 16.13 14.74
CA ASP A 145 0.89 16.97 15.84
C ASP A 145 0.83 18.47 15.51
N TYR A 146 1.12 18.85 14.27
CA TYR A 146 1.07 20.26 13.83
C TYR A 146 -0.34 20.79 13.54
N ASN A 147 -1.35 19.91 13.40
CA ASN A 147 -2.70 20.29 13.01
C ASN A 147 -3.74 19.93 14.10
N LYS A 148 -3.28 19.73 15.36
CA LYS A 148 -4.14 19.59 16.55
C LYS A 148 -4.93 20.83 16.85
#